data_ca070b09ab908b3b416316e7fe676d82
#
_entry.id   ca070b09ab908b3b416316e7fe676d82
#
_cell.length_a   1.000
_cell.length_b   1.000
_cell.length_c   1.000
_cell.angle_alpha   90.00
_cell.angle_beta   90.00
_cell.angle_gamma   90.00
#
_symmetry.space_group_name_H-M   'P 1'
#
loop_
_entity.id
_entity.type
_entity.pdbx_description
1 polymer ?
#
loop_
_entity_poly.entity_id
_entity_poly.type
_entity_poly.pdbx_seq_one_letter_code
_entity_poly.pdbx_strand_id
1 'polypeptide(L)'
;CALAASAVPATLSGISSLARQGVLFKGGSYLANLTQLKAIAFDKTGTLTEGVPVVTDSEFVSDVDEAALTQIITAMEMQSNHPLANAIVSHYSKSDVPITDVHNEIGKGLTAEYQGHTYTIGKPQRFKQVDPAFRKRAATLSKQGKTVVFVAVDQRVVGLIALMDQAKSSAKSAINYLKRHDIQPVMITGDAQQTGEAVAADLGIDQVVANVMPEQKVAVVRELQTTMRPVAMVGDGVNDAPALANAEVGIAMGSGTDVAIDVADVVLVENDLSRLALAHQVSTKMNRIVIENLLLSMAVVVMLVVLNVLQLTNIAWGVMFHEGSTLIVILNGLRLLIPQRA
;
A
#
# COMPACT_ATOMS: atom_id res chain seq x y z
N CYS A 1 -28.12 -7.12 27.44
CA CYS A 1 -28.54 -7.87 26.23
C CYS A 1 -28.74 -6.96 25.01
N ALA A 2 -29.49 -5.85 25.11
CA ALA A 2 -29.78 -4.97 23.95
C ALA A 2 -28.54 -4.42 23.24
N LEU A 3 -27.50 -3.99 23.97
CA LEU A 3 -26.24 -3.51 23.39
C LEU A 3 -25.53 -4.58 22.53
N ALA A 4 -25.45 -5.81 23.05
CA ALA A 4 -24.84 -6.90 22.30
C ALA A 4 -25.66 -7.26 21.05
N ALA A 5 -26.99 -7.30 21.15
CA ALA A 5 -27.87 -7.52 20.01
C ALA A 5 -27.79 -6.40 18.96
N SER A 6 -27.49 -5.16 19.36
CA SER A 6 -27.34 -4.02 18.46
C SER A 6 -26.04 -4.05 17.67
N ALA A 7 -24.92 -4.45 18.26
CA ALA A 7 -23.60 -4.35 17.66
C ALA A 7 -23.12 -5.67 17.01
N VAL A 8 -23.28 -6.81 17.70
CA VAL A 8 -22.66 -8.07 17.25
C VAL A 8 -23.14 -8.54 15.87
N PRO A 9 -24.45 -8.60 15.55
CA PRO A 9 -24.92 -9.01 14.23
C PRO A 9 -24.44 -8.06 13.11
N ALA A 10 -24.45 -6.75 13.37
CA ALA A 10 -23.97 -5.77 12.41
C ALA A 10 -22.45 -5.93 12.14
N THR A 11 -21.65 -6.09 13.19
CA THR A 11 -20.21 -6.30 13.07
C THR A 11 -19.88 -7.59 12.31
N LEU A 12 -20.51 -8.72 12.67
CA LEU A 12 -20.29 -9.99 11.98
C LEU A 12 -20.74 -9.95 10.53
N SER A 13 -21.86 -9.27 10.24
CA SER A 13 -22.32 -9.06 8.86
C SER A 13 -21.35 -8.21 8.05
N GLY A 14 -20.81 -7.14 8.65
CA GLY A 14 -19.80 -6.29 8.03
C GLY A 14 -18.53 -7.06 7.70
N ILE A 15 -17.97 -7.80 8.67
CA ILE A 15 -16.79 -8.65 8.48
C ILE A 15 -17.04 -9.69 7.38
N SER A 16 -18.19 -10.40 7.42
CA SER A 16 -18.54 -11.40 6.41
C SER A 16 -18.68 -10.81 5.01
N SER A 17 -19.28 -9.62 4.90
CA SER A 17 -19.41 -8.91 3.63
C SER A 17 -18.05 -8.51 3.07
N LEU A 18 -17.13 -8.01 3.88
CA LEU A 18 -15.78 -7.62 3.50
C LEU A 18 -14.91 -8.82 3.16
N ALA A 19 -15.00 -9.91 3.92
CA ALA A 19 -14.26 -11.13 3.65
C ALA A 19 -14.56 -11.70 2.24
N ARG A 20 -15.84 -11.66 1.81
CA ARG A 20 -16.26 -12.05 0.45
C ARG A 20 -15.67 -11.15 -0.63
N GLN A 21 -15.21 -9.98 -0.28
CA GLN A 21 -14.65 -8.97 -1.18
C GLN A 21 -13.12 -8.82 -0.98
N GLY A 22 -12.47 -9.84 -0.40
CA GLY A 22 -11.02 -9.90 -0.27
C GLY A 22 -10.44 -9.01 0.83
N VAL A 23 -11.23 -8.60 1.83
CA VAL A 23 -10.73 -7.87 3.01
C VAL A 23 -10.97 -8.70 4.26
N LEU A 24 -9.91 -9.16 4.88
CA LEU A 24 -9.97 -10.00 6.09
C LEU A 24 -9.67 -9.17 7.34
N PHE A 25 -10.50 -9.32 8.37
CA PHE A 25 -10.33 -8.67 9.67
C PHE A 25 -10.07 -9.71 10.75
N LYS A 26 -9.07 -9.48 11.59
CA LYS A 26 -8.82 -10.33 12.77
C LYS A 26 -9.80 -10.08 13.93
N GLY A 27 -10.52 -8.96 13.90
CA GLY A 27 -11.48 -8.64 14.96
C GLY A 27 -12.41 -7.49 14.60
N GLY A 28 -13.58 -7.45 15.23
CA GLY A 28 -14.61 -6.43 14.98
C GLY A 28 -14.23 -5.03 15.49
N SER A 29 -13.34 -4.93 16.47
CA SER A 29 -12.83 -3.64 16.97
C SER A 29 -12.09 -2.85 15.90
N TYR A 30 -11.31 -3.52 15.05
CA TYR A 30 -10.57 -2.88 13.97
C TYR A 30 -11.50 -2.29 12.90
N LEU A 31 -12.63 -2.98 12.63
CA LEU A 31 -13.67 -2.46 11.74
C LEU A 31 -14.28 -1.16 12.29
N ALA A 32 -14.50 -1.08 13.60
CA ALA A 32 -14.98 0.15 14.22
C ALA A 32 -13.93 1.27 14.19
N ASN A 33 -12.65 0.96 14.42
CA ASN A 33 -11.56 1.93 14.39
C ASN A 33 -11.39 2.60 13.03
N LEU A 34 -11.66 1.89 11.92
CA LEU A 34 -11.59 2.46 10.57
C LEU A 34 -12.50 3.67 10.39
N THR A 35 -13.64 3.74 11.09
CA THR A 35 -14.57 4.86 10.97
C THR A 35 -14.05 6.17 11.58
N GLN A 36 -13.05 6.08 12.42
CA GLN A 36 -12.54 7.22 13.20
C GLN A 36 -11.15 7.68 12.72
N LEU A 37 -10.56 6.99 11.72
CA LEU A 37 -9.22 7.28 11.23
C LEU A 37 -9.06 8.75 10.87
N LYS A 38 -7.92 9.32 11.28
CA LYS A 38 -7.48 10.67 10.94
C LYS A 38 -6.37 10.67 9.92
N ALA A 39 -5.50 9.65 9.95
CA ALA A 39 -4.44 9.48 8.99
C ALA A 39 -4.20 8.01 8.67
N ILE A 40 -3.66 7.76 7.49
CA ILE A 40 -3.15 6.46 7.08
C ILE A 40 -1.74 6.65 6.56
N ALA A 41 -0.79 5.99 7.21
CA ALA A 41 0.58 5.90 6.76
C ALA A 41 0.71 4.72 5.77
N PHE A 42 1.35 4.96 4.64
CA PHE A 42 1.60 3.95 3.61
C PHE A 42 3.09 3.74 3.43
N ASP A 43 3.55 2.51 3.43
CA ASP A 43 4.84 2.22 2.80
C ASP A 43 4.76 2.49 1.30
N LYS A 44 5.89 2.82 0.68
CA LYS A 44 5.94 3.06 -0.78
C LYS A 44 5.96 1.75 -1.56
N THR A 45 7.02 0.97 -1.38
CA THR A 45 7.36 -0.18 -2.24
C THR A 45 6.43 -1.37 -1.97
N GLY A 46 5.86 -1.97 -3.01
CA GLY A 46 4.92 -3.09 -2.87
C GLY A 46 3.54 -2.71 -2.32
N THR A 47 3.40 -1.54 -1.70
CA THR A 47 2.15 -1.01 -1.13
C THR A 47 1.51 0.01 -2.06
N LEU A 48 2.06 1.21 -2.18
CA LEU A 48 1.59 2.24 -3.12
C LEU A 48 2.03 1.98 -4.55
N THR A 49 3.16 1.28 -4.71
CA THR A 49 3.74 0.90 -6.00
C THR A 49 3.66 -0.62 -6.19
N GLU A 50 3.90 -1.08 -7.42
CA GLU A 50 3.85 -2.52 -7.75
C GLU A 50 4.97 -3.33 -7.07
N GLY A 51 6.03 -2.67 -6.58
CA GLY A 51 7.19 -3.30 -5.97
C GLY A 51 8.15 -3.92 -7.01
N VAL A 52 7.81 -3.79 -8.29
CA VAL A 52 8.61 -4.30 -9.39
C VAL A 52 8.98 -3.13 -10.31
N PRO A 53 10.27 -2.73 -10.34
CA PRO A 53 10.71 -1.69 -11.25
C PRO A 53 10.55 -2.13 -12.70
N VAL A 54 10.25 -1.15 -13.58
CA VAL A 54 10.21 -1.34 -15.04
C VAL A 54 11.09 -0.30 -15.71
N VAL A 55 11.66 -0.63 -16.87
CA VAL A 55 12.39 0.33 -17.71
C VAL A 55 11.38 1.31 -18.30
N THR A 56 11.60 2.61 -18.07
CA THR A 56 10.73 3.68 -18.57
C THR A 56 11.37 4.51 -19.65
N ASP A 57 12.70 4.63 -19.65
CA ASP A 57 13.47 5.35 -20.66
C ASP A 57 14.78 4.64 -20.92
N SER A 58 15.23 4.65 -22.17
CA SER A 58 16.57 4.28 -22.58
C SER A 58 17.06 5.23 -23.65
N GLU A 59 18.30 5.68 -23.54
CA GLU A 59 18.92 6.60 -24.49
C GLU A 59 20.37 6.13 -24.71
N PHE A 60 20.75 5.97 -26.00
CA PHE A 60 22.09 5.54 -26.39
C PHE A 60 22.67 6.53 -27.40
N VAL A 61 24.01 6.61 -27.46
CA VAL A 61 24.70 7.42 -28.49
C VAL A 61 24.49 6.80 -29.87
N SER A 62 24.44 7.64 -30.89
CA SER A 62 24.13 7.23 -32.29
C SER A 62 25.22 6.39 -32.96
N ASP A 63 26.41 6.34 -32.39
CA ASP A 63 27.58 5.64 -32.96
C ASP A 63 27.74 4.22 -32.40
N VAL A 64 26.79 3.71 -31.63
CA VAL A 64 26.75 2.32 -31.19
C VAL A 64 25.58 1.56 -31.80
N ASP A 65 25.77 0.26 -32.00
CA ASP A 65 24.67 -0.64 -32.35
C ASP A 65 23.85 -0.92 -31.08
N GLU A 66 22.71 -0.22 -30.96
CA GLU A 66 21.81 -0.34 -29.81
C GLU A 66 21.31 -1.78 -29.62
N ALA A 67 21.02 -2.49 -30.72
CA ALA A 67 20.52 -3.86 -30.64
C ALA A 67 21.59 -4.81 -30.08
N ALA A 68 22.81 -4.71 -30.57
CA ALA A 68 23.93 -5.50 -30.06
C ALA A 68 24.26 -5.15 -28.60
N LEU A 69 24.28 -3.86 -28.25
CA LEU A 69 24.58 -3.38 -26.90
C LEU A 69 23.54 -3.85 -25.89
N THR A 70 22.26 -3.75 -26.21
CA THR A 70 21.18 -4.18 -25.31
C THR A 70 21.20 -5.68 -25.10
N GLN A 71 21.55 -6.48 -26.09
CA GLN A 71 21.75 -7.93 -25.91
C GLN A 71 22.91 -8.26 -24.95
N ILE A 72 24.04 -7.54 -25.04
CA ILE A 72 25.19 -7.71 -24.15
C ILE A 72 24.81 -7.33 -22.71
N ILE A 73 24.17 -6.15 -22.52
CA ILE A 73 23.70 -5.70 -21.21
C ILE A 73 22.74 -6.72 -20.59
N THR A 74 21.79 -7.21 -21.40
CA THR A 74 20.81 -8.20 -20.93
C THR A 74 21.48 -9.49 -20.49
N ALA A 75 22.46 -9.98 -21.25
CA ALA A 75 23.25 -11.17 -20.86
C ALA A 75 24.01 -10.97 -19.54
N MET A 76 24.54 -9.76 -19.29
CA MET A 76 25.16 -9.41 -18.02
C MET A 76 24.16 -9.41 -16.88
N GLU A 77 23.01 -8.76 -17.06
CA GLU A 77 21.97 -8.62 -16.04
C GLU A 77 21.27 -9.97 -15.72
N MET A 78 21.22 -10.91 -16.67
CA MET A 78 20.73 -12.28 -16.41
C MET A 78 21.55 -13.03 -15.33
N GLN A 79 22.76 -12.59 -15.02
CA GLN A 79 23.59 -13.16 -13.95
C GLN A 79 23.40 -12.46 -12.60
N SER A 80 22.49 -11.49 -12.51
CA SER A 80 22.19 -10.74 -11.30
C SER A 80 20.77 -11.01 -10.80
N ASN A 81 20.62 -11.19 -9.49
CA ASN A 81 19.30 -11.34 -8.84
C ASN A 81 18.73 -9.98 -8.38
N HIS A 82 19.32 -8.86 -8.80
CA HIS A 82 18.86 -7.54 -8.39
C HIS A 82 17.53 -7.19 -9.08
N PRO A 83 16.54 -6.55 -8.40
CA PRO A 83 15.25 -6.19 -9.03
C PRO A 83 15.40 -5.33 -10.30
N LEU A 84 16.39 -4.43 -10.34
CA LEU A 84 16.69 -3.63 -11.55
C LEU A 84 17.17 -4.49 -12.71
N ALA A 85 17.95 -5.54 -12.42
CA ALA A 85 18.41 -6.49 -13.43
C ALA A 85 17.24 -7.25 -14.05
N ASN A 86 16.34 -7.76 -13.22
CA ASN A 86 15.13 -8.43 -13.69
C ASN A 86 14.28 -7.52 -14.59
N ALA A 87 14.18 -6.23 -14.25
CA ALA A 87 13.45 -5.24 -15.05
C ALA A 87 14.09 -5.03 -16.42
N ILE A 88 15.42 -4.95 -16.50
CA ILE A 88 16.18 -4.80 -17.76
C ILE A 88 16.01 -6.05 -18.63
N VAL A 89 16.17 -7.25 -18.04
CA VAL A 89 16.00 -8.53 -18.74
C VAL A 89 14.57 -8.69 -19.27
N SER A 90 13.57 -8.28 -18.48
CA SER A 90 12.16 -8.34 -18.91
C SER A 90 11.85 -7.38 -20.04
N HIS A 91 12.49 -6.21 -20.07
CA HIS A 91 12.27 -5.17 -21.08
C HIS A 91 12.88 -5.53 -22.44
N TYR A 92 14.15 -5.98 -22.46
CA TYR A 92 14.88 -6.28 -23.71
C TYR A 92 14.78 -7.75 -24.14
N SER A 93 14.06 -8.59 -23.37
CA SER A 93 13.98 -10.04 -23.54
C SER A 93 15.30 -10.76 -23.28
N LYS A 94 15.25 -12.08 -23.07
CA LYS A 94 16.45 -12.85 -22.78
C LYS A 94 17.45 -12.81 -23.94
N SER A 95 18.73 -12.77 -23.59
CA SER A 95 19.85 -12.75 -24.52
C SER A 95 20.54 -14.10 -24.57
N ASP A 96 20.95 -14.54 -25.75
CA ASP A 96 21.76 -15.75 -25.98
C ASP A 96 23.27 -15.41 -26.12
N VAL A 97 23.67 -14.16 -25.87
CA VAL A 97 25.09 -13.76 -25.93
C VAL A 97 25.87 -14.48 -24.84
N PRO A 98 26.93 -15.26 -25.19
CA PRO A 98 27.66 -16.06 -24.23
C PRO A 98 28.68 -15.19 -23.46
N ILE A 99 28.16 -14.45 -22.46
CA ILE A 99 29.05 -13.71 -21.54
C ILE A 99 29.33 -14.57 -20.32
N THR A 100 30.61 -14.71 -20.04
CA THR A 100 31.16 -15.33 -18.82
C THR A 100 31.87 -14.26 -17.98
N ASP A 101 32.12 -14.54 -16.71
CA ASP A 101 32.91 -13.69 -15.82
C ASP A 101 32.32 -12.30 -15.59
N VAL A 102 31.02 -12.25 -15.30
CA VAL A 102 30.37 -11.02 -14.86
C VAL A 102 30.71 -10.70 -13.40
N HIS A 103 31.44 -9.62 -13.20
CA HIS A 103 31.82 -9.15 -11.89
C HIS A 103 30.75 -8.20 -11.32
N ASN A 104 30.12 -8.59 -10.21
CA ASN A 104 29.17 -7.76 -9.49
C ASN A 104 29.88 -7.01 -8.34
N GLU A 105 29.99 -5.70 -8.46
CA GLU A 105 30.45 -4.82 -7.38
C GLU A 105 29.26 -4.27 -6.61
N ILE A 106 29.06 -4.77 -5.37
CA ILE A 106 27.94 -4.39 -4.51
C ILE A 106 27.81 -2.86 -4.42
N GLY A 107 26.64 -2.36 -4.75
CA GLY A 107 26.30 -0.92 -4.71
C GLY A 107 26.86 -0.08 -5.86
N LYS A 108 27.67 -0.66 -6.76
CA LYS A 108 28.24 0.05 -7.92
C LYS A 108 27.69 -0.43 -9.27
N GLY A 109 27.46 -1.74 -9.45
CA GLY A 109 26.91 -2.33 -10.67
C GLY A 109 27.74 -3.49 -11.20
N LEU A 110 27.52 -3.86 -12.47
CA LEU A 110 28.12 -5.00 -13.14
C LEU A 110 29.23 -4.57 -14.12
N THR A 111 30.23 -5.43 -14.30
CA THR A 111 31.25 -5.31 -15.34
C THR A 111 31.48 -6.67 -15.96
N ALA A 112 31.67 -6.74 -17.28
CA ALA A 112 32.04 -7.96 -18.00
C ALA A 112 32.95 -7.65 -19.18
N GLU A 113 33.74 -8.64 -19.63
CA GLU A 113 34.51 -8.54 -20.86
C GLU A 113 33.84 -9.39 -21.94
N TYR A 114 33.71 -8.84 -23.13
CA TYR A 114 33.17 -9.54 -24.28
C TYR A 114 33.83 -9.00 -25.57
N GLN A 115 34.35 -9.91 -26.41
CA GLN A 115 35.04 -9.61 -27.68
C GLN A 115 36.15 -8.54 -27.57
N GLY A 116 36.86 -8.52 -26.45
CA GLY A 116 38.00 -7.61 -26.23
C GLY A 116 37.58 -6.22 -25.73
N HIS A 117 36.30 -5.99 -25.46
CA HIS A 117 35.74 -4.76 -24.86
C HIS A 117 35.22 -4.98 -23.44
N THR A 118 35.40 -3.99 -22.58
CA THR A 118 34.88 -3.99 -21.22
C THR A 118 33.51 -3.28 -21.18
N TYR A 119 32.48 -4.00 -20.82
CA TYR A 119 31.12 -3.46 -20.63
C TYR A 119 30.85 -3.22 -19.16
N THR A 120 30.26 -2.07 -18.85
CA THR A 120 29.93 -1.69 -17.47
C THR A 120 28.52 -1.12 -17.42
N ILE A 121 27.68 -1.62 -16.48
CA ILE A 121 26.40 -1.01 -16.14
C ILE A 121 26.39 -0.68 -14.65
N GLY A 122 25.94 0.52 -14.26
CA GLY A 122 25.95 0.91 -12.86
C GLY A 122 25.44 2.31 -12.59
N LYS A 123 25.45 2.67 -11.28
CA LYS A 123 25.00 3.99 -10.83
C LYS A 123 25.84 5.12 -11.43
N PRO A 124 25.24 6.29 -11.70
CA PRO A 124 25.93 7.46 -12.30
C PRO A 124 27.21 7.88 -11.56
N GLN A 125 27.25 7.72 -10.24
CA GLN A 125 28.40 8.09 -9.40
C GLN A 125 29.65 7.26 -9.65
N ARG A 126 29.51 6.09 -10.24
CA ARG A 126 30.63 5.21 -10.62
C ARG A 126 31.49 5.83 -11.73
N PHE A 127 30.88 6.62 -12.62
CA PHE A 127 31.50 7.10 -13.84
C PHE A 127 32.06 8.52 -13.67
N LYS A 128 33.39 8.66 -13.80
CA LYS A 128 34.07 9.96 -13.61
C LYS A 128 33.91 10.86 -14.83
N GLN A 129 34.05 10.28 -16.03
CA GLN A 129 33.98 11.00 -17.31
C GLN A 129 32.65 10.65 -18.00
N VAL A 130 31.71 11.59 -17.99
CA VAL A 130 30.37 11.45 -18.58
C VAL A 130 30.07 12.71 -19.36
N ASP A 131 29.53 12.54 -20.56
CA ASP A 131 29.05 13.66 -21.36
C ASP A 131 28.08 14.53 -20.54
N PRO A 132 28.24 15.85 -20.54
CA PRO A 132 27.33 16.76 -19.84
C PRO A 132 25.86 16.56 -20.19
N ALA A 133 25.53 16.15 -21.43
CA ALA A 133 24.16 15.85 -21.83
C ALA A 133 23.58 14.66 -21.05
N PHE A 134 24.31 13.56 -20.95
CA PHE A 134 23.89 12.40 -20.14
C PHE A 134 23.77 12.73 -18.64
N ARG A 135 24.69 13.53 -18.09
CA ARG A 135 24.57 13.99 -16.69
C ARG A 135 23.32 14.80 -16.46
N LYS A 136 23.03 15.75 -17.36
CA LYS A 136 21.82 16.59 -17.29
C LYS A 136 20.55 15.73 -17.41
N ARG A 137 20.55 14.80 -18.36
CA ARG A 137 19.42 13.90 -18.58
C ARG A 137 19.17 13.00 -17.37
N ALA A 138 20.23 12.37 -16.83
CA ALA A 138 20.14 11.56 -15.61
C ALA A 138 19.61 12.36 -14.42
N ALA A 139 20.08 13.59 -14.23
CA ALA A 139 19.57 14.47 -13.17
C ALA A 139 18.09 14.82 -13.36
N THR A 140 17.63 15.01 -14.59
CA THR A 140 16.22 15.27 -14.91
C THR A 140 15.35 14.05 -14.59
N LEU A 141 15.77 12.85 -15.01
CA LEU A 141 15.06 11.60 -14.77
C LEU A 141 15.04 11.25 -13.27
N SER A 142 16.15 11.48 -12.56
CA SER A 142 16.21 11.28 -11.10
C SER A 142 15.25 12.22 -10.35
N LYS A 143 15.08 13.47 -10.80
CA LYS A 143 14.07 14.39 -10.24
C LYS A 143 12.63 13.92 -10.48
N GLN A 144 12.40 13.07 -11.49
CA GLN A 144 11.12 12.42 -11.74
C GLN A 144 10.90 11.15 -10.92
N GLY A 145 11.79 10.84 -9.95
CA GLY A 145 11.70 9.67 -9.11
C GLY A 145 12.26 8.38 -9.72
N LYS A 146 12.94 8.48 -10.87
CA LYS A 146 13.48 7.32 -11.58
C LYS A 146 14.87 6.94 -11.08
N THR A 147 15.15 5.67 -11.04
CA THR A 147 16.51 5.14 -10.82
C THR A 147 17.22 5.11 -12.16
N VAL A 148 18.34 5.83 -12.28
CA VAL A 148 19.12 5.88 -13.53
C VAL A 148 20.37 5.04 -13.36
N VAL A 149 20.66 4.21 -14.36
CA VAL A 149 21.94 3.52 -14.54
C VAL A 149 22.58 3.94 -15.85
N PHE A 150 23.91 4.08 -15.84
CA PHE A 150 24.69 4.31 -17.04
C PHE A 150 25.25 3.00 -17.59
N VAL A 151 25.38 2.98 -18.91
CA VAL A 151 26.01 1.93 -19.68
C VAL A 151 27.29 2.48 -20.30
N ALA A 152 28.40 1.79 -20.12
CA ALA A 152 29.67 2.19 -20.69
C ALA A 152 30.35 1.03 -21.42
N VAL A 153 31.11 1.37 -22.47
CA VAL A 153 32.02 0.50 -23.20
C VAL A 153 33.43 1.11 -23.10
N ASP A 154 34.39 0.35 -22.65
CA ASP A 154 35.77 0.79 -22.45
C ASP A 154 35.90 2.11 -21.66
N GLN A 155 35.14 2.21 -20.57
CA GLN A 155 35.02 3.39 -19.69
C GLN A 155 34.27 4.61 -20.30
N ARG A 156 33.93 4.61 -21.60
CA ARG A 156 33.10 5.66 -22.23
C ARG A 156 31.63 5.34 -21.96
N VAL A 157 30.92 6.25 -21.35
CA VAL A 157 29.46 6.14 -21.20
C VAL A 157 28.81 6.31 -22.58
N VAL A 158 28.10 5.28 -23.01
CA VAL A 158 27.43 5.20 -24.32
C VAL A 158 25.90 5.21 -24.21
N GLY A 159 25.37 5.13 -22.98
CA GLY A 159 23.92 5.17 -22.80
C GLY A 159 23.51 5.28 -21.33
N LEU A 160 22.21 5.48 -21.15
CA LEU A 160 21.53 5.44 -19.86
C LEU A 160 20.24 4.63 -19.97
N ILE A 161 19.87 3.97 -18.88
CA ILE A 161 18.59 3.30 -18.71
C ILE A 161 17.98 3.86 -17.42
N ALA A 162 16.71 4.28 -17.50
CA ALA A 162 15.96 4.74 -16.35
C ALA A 162 14.85 3.74 -16.00
N LEU A 163 14.74 3.43 -14.73
CA LEU A 163 13.77 2.48 -14.21
C LEU A 163 12.91 3.16 -13.13
N MET A 164 11.66 2.76 -13.04
CA MET A 164 10.74 3.28 -12.03
C MET A 164 9.85 2.16 -11.52
N ASP A 165 9.64 2.15 -10.23
CA ASP A 165 8.59 1.35 -9.60
C ASP A 165 7.27 2.12 -9.75
N GLN A 166 6.36 1.59 -10.55
CA GLN A 166 5.13 2.28 -10.94
C GLN A 166 4.10 2.27 -9.83
N ALA A 167 3.40 3.39 -9.66
CA ALA A 167 2.28 3.48 -8.74
C ALA A 167 1.14 2.54 -9.17
N LYS A 168 0.54 1.83 -8.22
CA LYS A 168 -0.64 1.01 -8.48
C LYS A 168 -1.81 1.89 -8.93
N SER A 169 -2.55 1.45 -9.93
CA SER A 169 -3.75 2.16 -10.38
C SER A 169 -4.79 2.33 -9.27
N SER A 170 -4.89 1.35 -8.37
CA SER A 170 -5.75 1.38 -7.19
C SER A 170 -5.30 2.38 -6.13
N ALA A 171 -4.00 2.70 -6.05
CA ALA A 171 -3.47 3.64 -5.06
C ALA A 171 -4.06 5.05 -5.26
N LYS A 172 -4.05 5.57 -6.49
CA LYS A 172 -4.57 6.91 -6.79
C LYS A 172 -6.05 7.06 -6.44
N SER A 173 -6.86 6.04 -6.72
CA SER A 173 -8.29 6.04 -6.37
C SER A 173 -8.51 5.98 -4.87
N ALA A 174 -7.73 5.15 -4.15
CA ALA A 174 -7.78 5.04 -2.70
C ALA A 174 -7.38 6.36 -2.02
N ILE A 175 -6.26 6.97 -2.43
CA ILE A 175 -5.80 8.26 -1.89
C ILE A 175 -6.84 9.35 -2.10
N ASN A 176 -7.42 9.46 -3.30
CA ASN A 176 -8.48 10.42 -3.58
C ASN A 176 -9.73 10.20 -2.74
N TYR A 177 -10.08 8.93 -2.47
CA TYR A 177 -11.18 8.59 -1.58
C TYR A 177 -10.90 9.06 -0.14
N LEU A 178 -9.72 8.76 0.40
CA LEU A 178 -9.33 9.14 1.76
C LEU A 178 -9.37 10.65 1.98
N LYS A 179 -8.80 11.42 1.05
CA LYS A 179 -8.80 12.89 1.11
C LYS A 179 -10.22 13.47 1.13
N ARG A 180 -11.17 12.88 0.37
CA ARG A 180 -12.60 13.31 0.40
C ARG A 180 -13.32 12.99 1.70
N HIS A 181 -12.74 12.10 2.53
CA HIS A 181 -13.32 11.71 3.82
C HIS A 181 -12.50 12.23 5.01
N ASP A 182 -11.70 13.29 4.79
CA ASP A 182 -10.89 13.95 5.81
C ASP A 182 -9.90 12.99 6.52
N ILE A 183 -9.44 11.98 5.79
CA ILE A 183 -8.40 11.05 6.24
C ILE A 183 -7.11 11.41 5.50
N GLN A 184 -6.08 11.82 6.24
CA GLN A 184 -4.81 12.26 5.67
C GLN A 184 -3.94 11.09 5.24
N PRO A 185 -3.60 10.93 3.94
CA PRO A 185 -2.62 9.97 3.50
C PRO A 185 -1.21 10.51 3.74
N VAL A 186 -0.33 9.67 4.30
CA VAL A 186 1.08 9.98 4.56
C VAL A 186 1.91 8.88 3.93
N MET A 187 2.91 9.21 3.11
CA MET A 187 3.84 8.22 2.57
C MET A 187 5.10 8.15 3.42
N ILE A 188 5.51 6.93 3.77
CA ILE A 188 6.76 6.62 4.46
C ILE A 188 7.65 5.84 3.50
N THR A 189 8.90 6.27 3.29
CA THR A 189 9.81 5.58 2.39
C THR A 189 11.27 5.68 2.83
N GLY A 190 12.04 4.62 2.57
CA GLY A 190 13.50 4.63 2.72
C GLY A 190 14.24 5.36 1.60
N ASP A 191 13.54 5.73 0.52
CA ASP A 191 14.14 6.44 -0.60
C ASP A 191 14.53 7.87 -0.24
N ALA A 192 15.33 8.49 -1.13
CA ALA A 192 15.66 9.89 -1.04
C ALA A 192 14.40 10.78 -1.16
N GLN A 193 14.42 11.94 -0.52
CA GLN A 193 13.30 12.89 -0.48
C GLN A 193 12.71 13.19 -1.87
N GLN A 194 13.57 13.46 -2.86
CA GLN A 194 13.14 13.78 -4.22
C GLN A 194 12.37 12.63 -4.90
N THR A 195 12.82 11.39 -4.70
CA THR A 195 12.16 10.20 -5.24
C THR A 195 10.79 9.99 -4.58
N GLY A 196 10.73 10.11 -3.26
CA GLY A 196 9.48 10.03 -2.51
C GLY A 196 8.47 11.09 -2.95
N GLU A 197 8.89 12.35 -3.03
CA GLU A 197 8.04 13.47 -3.45
C GLU A 197 7.51 13.31 -4.87
N ALA A 198 8.30 12.75 -5.81
CA ALA A 198 7.84 12.51 -7.17
C ALA A 198 6.69 11.49 -7.23
N VAL A 199 6.80 10.38 -6.49
CA VAL A 199 5.73 9.36 -6.40
C VAL A 199 4.51 9.92 -5.67
N ALA A 200 4.72 10.65 -4.57
CA ALA A 200 3.65 11.27 -3.81
C ALA A 200 2.85 12.29 -4.64
N ALA A 201 3.53 13.12 -5.42
CA ALA A 201 2.90 14.09 -6.31
C ALA A 201 2.01 13.43 -7.37
N ASP A 202 2.46 12.31 -7.96
CA ASP A 202 1.64 11.54 -8.92
C ASP A 202 0.39 10.96 -8.26
N LEU A 203 0.50 10.49 -7.02
CA LEU A 203 -0.61 9.92 -6.25
C LEU A 203 -1.49 10.98 -5.58
N GLY A 204 -1.04 12.23 -5.50
CA GLY A 204 -1.73 13.31 -4.80
C GLY A 204 -1.57 13.22 -3.28
N ILE A 205 -0.48 12.68 -2.76
CA ILE A 205 -0.14 12.64 -1.33
C ILE A 205 0.65 13.89 -0.98
N ASP A 206 0.20 14.64 0.03
CA ASP A 206 0.81 15.93 0.39
C ASP A 206 1.94 15.77 1.42
N GLN A 207 1.93 14.70 2.21
CA GLN A 207 2.92 14.49 3.27
C GLN A 207 3.79 13.25 2.97
N VAL A 208 5.10 13.46 2.93
CA VAL A 208 6.12 12.42 2.69
C VAL A 208 7.15 12.46 3.80
N VAL A 209 7.42 11.29 4.37
CA VAL A 209 8.54 11.08 5.31
C VAL A 209 9.53 10.17 4.61
N ALA A 210 10.60 10.74 4.09
CA ALA A 210 11.62 10.06 3.30
C ALA A 210 12.88 9.77 4.11
N ASN A 211 13.82 8.98 3.52
CA ASN A 211 15.05 8.53 4.17
C ASN A 211 14.83 7.78 5.50
N VAL A 212 13.68 7.10 5.65
CA VAL A 212 13.31 6.38 6.87
C VAL A 212 13.90 4.97 6.84
N MET A 213 14.80 4.69 7.77
CA MET A 213 15.30 3.32 7.96
C MET A 213 14.19 2.40 8.51
N PRO A 214 14.21 1.08 8.25
CA PRO A 214 13.18 0.16 8.72
C PRO A 214 12.86 0.31 10.21
N GLU A 215 13.88 0.43 11.06
CA GLU A 215 13.74 0.54 12.50
C GLU A 215 13.07 1.86 12.94
N GLN A 216 13.12 2.88 12.09
CA GLN A 216 12.56 4.21 12.36
C GLN A 216 11.08 4.32 12.01
N LYS A 217 10.53 3.40 11.19
CA LYS A 217 9.11 3.44 10.78
C LYS A 217 8.15 3.47 11.96
N VAL A 218 8.45 2.74 13.02
CA VAL A 218 7.66 2.76 14.27
C VAL A 218 7.64 4.15 14.90
N ALA A 219 8.78 4.83 14.93
CA ALA A 219 8.87 6.18 15.49
C ALA A 219 8.02 7.18 14.69
N VAL A 220 8.04 7.07 13.35
CA VAL A 220 7.20 7.91 12.47
C VAL A 220 5.71 7.66 12.73
N VAL A 221 5.27 6.41 12.84
CA VAL A 221 3.85 6.08 13.16
C VAL A 221 3.46 6.67 14.51
N ARG A 222 4.31 6.53 15.54
CA ARG A 222 4.05 7.11 16.87
C ARG A 222 4.00 8.64 16.85
N GLU A 223 4.83 9.29 16.05
CA GLU A 223 4.79 10.74 15.88
C GLU A 223 3.46 11.18 15.24
N LEU A 224 3.00 10.48 14.19
CA LEU A 224 1.70 10.74 13.60
C LEU A 224 0.56 10.54 14.60
N GLN A 225 0.65 9.54 15.47
CA GLN A 225 -0.35 9.29 16.53
C GLN A 225 -0.43 10.43 17.58
N THR A 226 0.61 11.25 17.72
CA THR A 226 0.55 12.41 18.64
C THR A 226 -0.30 13.55 18.11
N THR A 227 -0.42 13.66 16.78
CA THR A 227 -1.10 14.78 16.11
C THR A 227 -2.39 14.40 15.41
N MET A 228 -2.52 13.15 14.93
CA MET A 228 -3.58 12.70 14.03
C MET A 228 -4.17 11.34 14.43
N ARG A 229 -4.37 11.11 15.72
CA ARG A 229 -4.91 9.82 16.21
C ARG A 229 -6.41 9.68 15.96
N PRO A 230 -6.94 8.50 15.52
CA PRO A 230 -6.26 7.23 15.25
C PRO A 230 -5.54 7.19 13.89
N VAL A 231 -4.41 6.46 13.83
CA VAL A 231 -3.57 6.27 12.64
C VAL A 231 -3.58 4.79 12.22
N ALA A 232 -3.83 4.51 10.94
CA ALA A 232 -3.54 3.20 10.37
C ALA A 232 -2.17 3.18 9.68
N MET A 233 -1.55 1.99 9.58
CA MET A 233 -0.36 1.75 8.77
C MET A 233 -0.66 0.67 7.73
N VAL A 234 -0.26 0.91 6.49
CA VAL A 234 -0.36 -0.05 5.38
C VAL A 234 1.04 -0.41 4.90
N GLY A 235 1.35 -1.69 4.80
CA GLY A 235 2.66 -2.18 4.38
C GLY A 235 2.60 -3.62 3.87
N ASP A 236 3.69 -4.10 3.26
CA ASP A 236 3.79 -5.44 2.69
C ASP A 236 4.98 -6.26 3.21
N GLY A 237 5.99 -5.62 3.79
CA GLY A 237 7.27 -6.22 4.13
C GLY A 237 7.47 -6.58 5.61
N VAL A 238 8.48 -7.42 5.85
CA VAL A 238 8.99 -7.71 7.20
C VAL A 238 9.40 -6.42 7.91
N ASN A 239 9.94 -5.46 7.16
CA ASN A 239 10.39 -4.16 7.66
C ASN A 239 9.23 -3.28 8.18
N ASP A 240 8.00 -3.57 7.76
CA ASP A 240 6.79 -2.84 8.16
C ASP A 240 6.10 -3.48 9.36
N ALA A 241 6.36 -4.75 9.63
CA ALA A 241 5.70 -5.51 10.68
C ALA A 241 5.71 -4.80 12.06
N PRO A 242 6.83 -4.22 12.52
CA PRO A 242 6.82 -3.46 13.77
C PRO A 242 5.94 -2.21 13.71
N ALA A 243 5.87 -1.53 12.57
CA ALA A 243 5.03 -0.34 12.38
C ALA A 243 3.55 -0.70 12.29
N LEU A 244 3.20 -1.79 11.58
CA LEU A 244 1.85 -2.36 11.52
C LEU A 244 1.33 -2.70 12.93
N ALA A 245 2.14 -3.38 13.74
CA ALA A 245 1.77 -3.76 15.11
C ALA A 245 1.62 -2.57 16.08
N ASN A 246 2.21 -1.41 15.76
CA ASN A 246 2.15 -0.21 16.62
C ASN A 246 1.08 0.81 16.18
N ALA A 247 0.48 0.66 15.00
CA ALA A 247 -0.64 1.48 14.56
C ALA A 247 -1.94 1.09 15.29
N GLU A 248 -2.97 1.97 15.27
CA GLU A 248 -4.31 1.61 15.76
C GLU A 248 -4.99 0.58 14.86
N VAL A 249 -4.61 0.55 13.57
CA VAL A 249 -5.02 -0.49 12.64
C VAL A 249 -3.84 -0.80 11.71
N GLY A 250 -3.24 -1.96 11.86
CA GLY A 250 -2.24 -2.47 10.93
C GLY A 250 -2.90 -3.17 9.75
N ILE A 251 -2.56 -2.79 8.53
CA ILE A 251 -3.13 -3.30 7.28
C ILE A 251 -2.03 -3.89 6.41
N ALA A 252 -2.07 -5.19 6.16
CA ALA A 252 -1.12 -5.85 5.28
C ALA A 252 -1.68 -6.01 3.86
N MET A 253 -0.79 -5.89 2.87
CA MET A 253 -1.08 -6.30 1.49
C MET A 253 -1.03 -7.83 1.39
N GLY A 254 -1.88 -8.43 0.57
CA GLY A 254 -1.98 -9.90 0.45
C GLY A 254 -0.76 -10.56 -0.21
N SER A 255 0.01 -9.81 -1.02
CA SER A 255 1.33 -10.24 -1.51
C SER A 255 2.46 -10.03 -0.51
N GLY A 256 2.14 -9.47 0.65
CA GLY A 256 3.10 -9.20 1.70
C GLY A 256 3.70 -10.47 2.29
N THR A 257 4.74 -10.29 3.08
CA THR A 257 5.38 -11.41 3.78
C THR A 257 4.46 -12.00 4.84
N ASP A 258 4.64 -13.30 5.13
CA ASP A 258 3.87 -13.99 6.19
C ASP A 258 3.95 -13.24 7.52
N VAL A 259 5.10 -12.65 7.84
CA VAL A 259 5.30 -11.86 9.07
C VAL A 259 4.42 -10.60 9.09
N ALA A 260 4.32 -9.87 7.97
CA ALA A 260 3.45 -8.69 7.88
C ALA A 260 1.98 -9.08 8.01
N ILE A 261 1.57 -10.16 7.33
CA ILE A 261 0.20 -10.70 7.39
C ILE A 261 -0.13 -11.16 8.81
N ASP A 262 0.83 -11.78 9.48
CA ASP A 262 0.63 -12.35 10.84
C ASP A 262 0.45 -11.27 11.92
N VAL A 263 1.09 -10.12 11.78
CA VAL A 263 0.96 -9.04 12.78
C VAL A 263 -0.15 -8.04 12.44
N ALA A 264 -0.58 -7.95 11.19
CA ALA A 264 -1.61 -7.02 10.76
C ALA A 264 -2.99 -7.37 11.32
N ASP A 265 -3.83 -6.38 11.54
CA ASP A 265 -5.22 -6.50 11.98
C ASP A 265 -6.18 -6.73 10.81
N VAL A 266 -5.77 -6.25 9.64
CA VAL A 266 -6.54 -6.31 8.38
C VAL A 266 -5.62 -6.77 7.25
N VAL A 267 -6.12 -7.62 6.34
CA VAL A 267 -5.38 -8.08 5.17
C VAL A 267 -6.19 -7.78 3.90
N LEU A 268 -5.56 -7.11 2.93
CA LEU A 268 -6.09 -6.85 1.59
C LEU A 268 -5.61 -7.95 0.63
N VAL A 269 -6.39 -9.01 0.47
CA VAL A 269 -5.97 -10.27 -0.19
C VAL A 269 -5.54 -10.07 -1.65
N GLU A 270 -6.20 -9.19 -2.41
CA GLU A 270 -5.95 -8.98 -3.84
C GLU A 270 -4.91 -7.87 -4.14
N ASN A 271 -4.18 -7.36 -3.14
CA ASN A 271 -3.23 -6.25 -3.30
C ASN A 271 -3.84 -4.96 -3.88
N ASP A 272 -5.14 -4.82 -3.77
CA ASP A 272 -5.91 -3.71 -4.31
C ASP A 272 -6.25 -2.71 -3.20
N LEU A 273 -5.63 -1.54 -3.24
CA LEU A 273 -5.87 -0.48 -2.27
C LEU A 273 -7.30 0.12 -2.34
N SER A 274 -8.04 -0.10 -3.43
CA SER A 274 -9.45 0.30 -3.49
C SER A 274 -10.30 -0.44 -2.44
N ARG A 275 -9.86 -1.63 -2.01
CA ARG A 275 -10.50 -2.40 -0.93
C ARG A 275 -10.43 -1.70 0.43
N LEU A 276 -9.44 -0.82 0.64
CA LEU A 276 -9.38 0.02 1.83
C LEU A 276 -10.53 1.03 1.86
N ALA A 277 -10.82 1.66 0.73
CA ALA A 277 -11.97 2.56 0.59
C ALA A 277 -13.29 1.81 0.87
N LEU A 278 -13.44 0.61 0.32
CA LEU A 278 -14.58 -0.26 0.58
C LEU A 278 -14.71 -0.62 2.07
N ALA A 279 -13.58 -1.00 2.71
CA ALA A 279 -13.55 -1.31 4.14
C ALA A 279 -14.03 -0.13 4.99
N HIS A 280 -13.56 1.07 4.70
CA HIS A 280 -14.00 2.30 5.37
C HIS A 280 -15.49 2.58 5.14
N GLN A 281 -16.03 2.42 3.92
CA GLN A 281 -17.47 2.60 3.63
C GLN A 281 -18.33 1.62 4.41
N VAL A 282 -17.98 0.32 4.41
CA VAL A 282 -18.72 -0.70 5.15
C VAL A 282 -18.65 -0.43 6.65
N SER A 283 -17.47 -0.04 7.17
CA SER A 283 -17.28 0.34 8.56
C SER A 283 -18.20 1.51 8.96
N THR A 284 -18.24 2.56 8.16
CA THR A 284 -19.07 3.74 8.41
C THR A 284 -20.55 3.38 8.41
N LYS A 285 -20.99 2.55 7.45
CA LYS A 285 -22.38 2.07 7.39
C LYS A 285 -22.70 1.16 8.58
N MET A 286 -21.76 0.28 8.98
CA MET A 286 -21.94 -0.55 10.17
C MET A 286 -22.13 0.30 11.42
N ASN A 287 -21.27 1.30 11.62
CA ASN A 287 -21.37 2.18 12.78
C ASN A 287 -22.71 2.91 12.83
N ARG A 288 -23.20 3.39 11.68
CA ARG A 288 -24.53 4.00 11.56
C ARG A 288 -25.64 3.03 11.95
N ILE A 289 -25.62 1.79 11.45
CA ILE A 289 -26.60 0.76 11.79
C ILE A 289 -26.57 0.43 13.30
N VAL A 290 -25.38 0.37 13.89
CA VAL A 290 -25.22 0.13 15.33
C VAL A 290 -25.85 1.27 16.13
N ILE A 291 -25.66 2.52 15.73
CA ILE A 291 -26.26 3.69 16.38
C ILE A 291 -27.81 3.67 16.20
N GLU A 292 -28.31 3.40 15.00
CA GLU A 292 -29.75 3.25 14.72
C GLU A 292 -30.36 2.17 15.63
N ASN A 293 -29.73 1.02 15.73
CA ASN A 293 -30.15 -0.10 16.57
C ASN A 293 -30.16 0.27 18.07
N LEU A 294 -29.12 0.99 18.51
CA LEU A 294 -29.01 1.44 19.90
C LEU A 294 -30.14 2.41 20.26
N LEU A 295 -30.39 3.41 19.39
CA LEU A 295 -31.44 4.37 19.58
C LEU A 295 -32.83 3.71 19.60
N LEU A 296 -33.10 2.76 18.69
CA LEU A 296 -34.34 1.99 18.68
C LEU A 296 -34.53 1.19 19.97
N SER A 297 -33.48 0.48 20.41
CA SER A 297 -33.50 -0.32 21.64
C SER A 297 -33.80 0.57 22.87
N MET A 298 -33.13 1.74 22.95
CA MET A 298 -33.37 2.72 24.03
C MET A 298 -34.79 3.26 24.01
N ALA A 299 -35.33 3.62 22.83
CA ALA A 299 -36.68 4.12 22.69
C ALA A 299 -37.70 3.08 23.16
N VAL A 300 -37.52 1.81 22.79
CA VAL A 300 -38.42 0.72 23.24
C VAL A 300 -38.36 0.55 24.76
N VAL A 301 -37.17 0.56 25.36
CA VAL A 301 -37.01 0.44 26.82
C VAL A 301 -37.75 1.61 27.54
N VAL A 302 -37.50 2.85 27.10
CA VAL A 302 -38.13 4.05 27.68
C VAL A 302 -39.67 3.95 27.54
N MET A 303 -40.16 3.57 26.36
CA MET A 303 -41.59 3.37 26.13
C MET A 303 -42.19 2.33 27.09
N LEU A 304 -41.52 1.17 27.25
CA LEU A 304 -42.00 0.11 28.15
C LEU A 304 -42.01 0.57 29.62
N VAL A 305 -41.02 1.34 30.05
CA VAL A 305 -40.98 1.89 31.42
C VAL A 305 -42.17 2.86 31.63
N VAL A 306 -42.40 3.76 30.68
CA VAL A 306 -43.54 4.70 30.77
C VAL A 306 -44.87 3.97 30.79
N LEU A 307 -45.11 3.02 29.90
CA LEU A 307 -46.33 2.24 29.83
C LEU A 307 -46.57 1.40 31.11
N ASN A 308 -45.47 0.88 31.71
CA ASN A 308 -45.57 0.18 32.98
C ASN A 308 -45.95 1.09 34.14
N VAL A 309 -45.30 2.26 34.25
CA VAL A 309 -45.64 3.29 35.27
C VAL A 309 -47.08 3.73 35.18
N LEU A 310 -47.58 3.88 33.94
CA LEU A 310 -48.98 4.25 33.68
C LEU A 310 -49.97 3.07 33.84
N GLN A 311 -49.45 1.87 34.19
CA GLN A 311 -50.23 0.62 34.32
C GLN A 311 -51.00 0.23 33.03
N LEU A 312 -50.51 0.67 31.84
CA LEU A 312 -51.11 0.39 30.55
C LEU A 312 -50.65 -0.93 29.92
N THR A 313 -49.62 -1.61 30.51
CA THR A 313 -49.08 -2.87 30.01
C THR A 313 -48.99 -3.89 31.10
N ASN A 314 -49.06 -5.17 30.72
CA ASN A 314 -48.72 -6.33 31.58
C ASN A 314 -47.36 -6.97 31.17
N ILE A 315 -46.88 -7.88 31.98
CA ILE A 315 -45.56 -8.54 31.75
C ILE A 315 -45.49 -9.23 30.39
N ALA A 316 -46.56 -9.87 29.92
CA ALA A 316 -46.60 -10.58 28.65
C ALA A 316 -46.36 -9.63 27.46
N TRP A 317 -47.04 -8.47 27.41
CA TRP A 317 -46.84 -7.45 26.41
C TRP A 317 -45.45 -6.83 26.50
N GLY A 318 -44.92 -6.62 27.71
CA GLY A 318 -43.60 -6.09 27.93
C GLY A 318 -42.51 -7.00 27.32
N VAL A 319 -42.61 -8.31 27.56
CA VAL A 319 -41.71 -9.31 26.97
C VAL A 319 -41.82 -9.36 25.45
N MET A 320 -43.07 -9.39 24.94
CA MET A 320 -43.31 -9.45 23.50
C MET A 320 -42.70 -8.24 22.74
N PHE A 321 -42.85 -7.02 23.25
CA PHE A 321 -42.27 -5.84 22.65
C PHE A 321 -40.74 -5.82 22.76
N HIS A 322 -40.19 -6.27 23.90
CA HIS A 322 -38.74 -6.36 24.09
C HIS A 322 -38.10 -7.37 23.12
N GLU A 323 -38.63 -8.59 23.06
CA GLU A 323 -38.10 -9.62 22.16
C GLU A 323 -38.37 -9.27 20.69
N GLY A 324 -39.51 -8.71 20.36
CA GLY A 324 -39.82 -8.20 19.01
C GLY A 324 -38.82 -7.12 18.56
N SER A 325 -38.45 -6.18 19.43
CA SER A 325 -37.48 -5.16 19.14
C SER A 325 -36.06 -5.77 18.90
N THR A 326 -35.71 -6.81 19.64
CA THR A 326 -34.43 -7.52 19.47
C THR A 326 -34.36 -8.19 18.09
N LEU A 327 -35.42 -8.81 17.62
CA LEU A 327 -35.49 -9.37 16.27
C LEU A 327 -35.34 -8.29 15.18
N ILE A 328 -35.98 -7.13 15.31
CA ILE A 328 -35.88 -6.02 14.38
C ILE A 328 -34.41 -5.54 14.30
N VAL A 329 -33.76 -5.36 15.44
CA VAL A 329 -32.36 -4.93 15.55
C VAL A 329 -31.41 -5.92 14.87
N ILE A 330 -31.61 -7.21 15.07
CA ILE A 330 -30.82 -8.26 14.42
C ILE A 330 -31.01 -8.18 12.88
N LEU A 331 -32.25 -8.15 12.42
CA LEU A 331 -32.56 -8.04 10.99
C LEU A 331 -31.98 -6.77 10.35
N ASN A 332 -32.00 -5.65 11.07
CA ASN A 332 -31.34 -4.42 10.58
C ASN A 332 -29.82 -4.60 10.46
N GLY A 333 -29.17 -5.31 11.39
CA GLY A 333 -27.73 -5.63 11.28
C GLY A 333 -27.38 -6.51 10.07
N LEU A 334 -28.27 -7.43 9.69
CA LEU A 334 -28.06 -8.31 8.53
C LEU A 334 -28.09 -7.57 7.17
N ARG A 335 -28.57 -6.32 7.10
CA ARG A 335 -28.51 -5.50 5.87
C ARG A 335 -27.10 -5.29 5.33
N LEU A 336 -26.06 -5.46 6.15
CA LEU A 336 -24.65 -5.37 5.73
C LEU A 336 -24.20 -6.58 4.90
N LEU A 337 -24.92 -7.69 4.93
CA LEU A 337 -24.64 -8.86 4.07
C LEU A 337 -24.95 -8.60 2.58
N ILE A 338 -25.75 -7.59 2.29
CA ILE A 338 -26.04 -7.17 0.90
C ILE A 338 -24.78 -6.50 0.37
N PRO A 339 -24.18 -7.06 -0.71
CA PRO A 339 -22.94 -6.53 -1.27
C PRO A 339 -23.08 -5.04 -1.62
N GLN A 340 -22.11 -4.25 -1.18
CA GLN A 340 -21.97 -2.89 -1.66
C GLN A 340 -21.11 -2.92 -2.93
N ARG A 341 -21.58 -2.30 -3.99
CA ARG A 341 -20.77 -2.08 -5.18
C ARG A 341 -19.81 -0.93 -4.89
N ALA A 342 -18.51 -1.20 -5.12
CA ALA A 342 -17.45 -0.19 -5.04
C ALA A 342 -17.67 0.90 -6.08
#